data_871d0e7aa769e25f789ff0503cb8a8f5
#
_entry.id   871d0e7aa769e25f789ff0503cb8a8f5
#
_cell.length_a   1.000
_cell.length_b   1.000
_cell.length_c   1.000
_cell.angle_alpha   90.00
_cell.angle_beta   90.00
_cell.angle_gamma   90.00
#
_symmetry.space_group_name_H-M   'P 1'
#
loop_
_entity.id
_entity.type
_entity.pdbx_description
1 polymer ?
#
loop_
_entity_poly.entity_id
_entity_poly.type
_entity_poly.pdbx_seq_one_letter_code
_entity_poly.pdbx_strand_id
1 'polypeptide(L)'
;MESRREFLKTGAAALVTAGAGLAARADASPAEQAAYGPQFAAPPIDTVRIGMVGVGLQGGSHLQNFLRIPGCRITAVCDVRPERTDWATKAITSAGHPAPSVYNRGPRDFERLCETEDLDLVFTATPWEWHVPVLLAAMRHGKHAATEVPAAMTVDDCWAIVDTAEKERRHCVMMENCNYDWPEMMAFHMVRQGLFGEILHAEGGYLHDLRAIKFENRNEGLWRRAWSQRLNGNLYPTHGLGPIANCLDINRGDQYDYLVSFSSPSRGLQDWAREHFPPDAPERREKYVLGDVNTSLIKTVRGRTIMVQHCTNLPRPYSRINLVHGTKGIFSGYPHRVYIEGRGRAHQWVDAATLRPEFEHPLWKEIAEQAKGAGHGGMDYIEDYRLIKCLRAGEPMDMTVYDAAGLSVIVDLTVRSVSRDGRPIDVPDFTRGRWRSTPPLGIVHM
;
A
#
# COMPACT_ATOMS: atom_id res chain seq x y z
N MET A 1 23.31 34.86 29.34
CA MET A 1 23.84 34.32 28.08
C MET A 1 25.01 33.42 28.43
N GLU A 2 24.74 32.18 28.77
CA GLU A 2 25.79 31.18 29.01
C GLU A 2 25.65 30.07 27.98
N SER A 3 26.79 29.69 27.44
CA SER A 3 26.89 28.96 26.18
C SER A 3 26.71 27.44 26.36
N ARG A 4 26.10 26.82 25.37
CA ARG A 4 25.85 25.39 25.19
C ARG A 4 27.08 24.46 25.23
N ARG A 5 28.23 24.88 25.78
CA ARG A 5 29.50 24.13 25.74
C ARG A 5 29.95 23.50 27.07
N GLU A 6 29.21 23.66 28.15
CA GLU A 6 29.63 23.15 29.48
C GLU A 6 28.88 21.92 30.04
N PHE A 7 27.95 21.33 29.24
CA PHE A 7 27.18 20.16 29.73
C PHE A 7 27.78 18.79 29.39
N LEU A 8 29.00 18.74 28.84
CA LEU A 8 29.62 17.48 28.40
C LEU A 8 30.92 17.11 29.13
N LYS A 9 31.02 17.44 30.42
CA LYS A 9 32.16 16.97 31.23
C LYS A 9 31.73 16.69 32.66
N THR A 10 31.08 15.52 32.88
CA THR A 10 31.18 14.77 34.14
C THR A 10 30.33 13.50 34.04
N GLY A 11 30.95 12.35 34.24
CA GLY A 11 30.25 11.07 34.35
C GLY A 11 31.03 9.87 33.87
N ALA A 12 32.27 9.70 34.36
CA ALA A 12 32.98 8.43 34.20
C ALA A 12 32.79 7.57 35.48
N ALA A 13 32.71 6.25 35.22
CA ALA A 13 32.96 5.13 36.14
C ALA A 13 31.82 4.65 37.04
N ALA A 14 31.26 3.49 36.66
CA ALA A 14 31.06 2.34 37.53
C ALA A 14 31.02 1.04 36.68
N LEU A 15 32.13 0.29 36.70
CA LEU A 15 32.16 -1.10 36.29
C LEU A 15 31.40 -1.96 37.34
N VAL A 16 30.41 -2.75 36.85
CA VAL A 16 29.97 -3.94 37.58
C VAL A 16 30.00 -5.11 36.55
N THR A 17 30.93 -6.01 36.79
CA THR A 17 31.06 -7.31 36.15
C THR A 17 29.91 -8.23 36.56
N ALA A 18 29.09 -8.68 35.60
CA ALA A 18 28.30 -9.87 35.74
C ALA A 18 28.49 -10.69 34.45
N GLY A 19 29.26 -11.76 34.55
CA GLY A 19 29.43 -12.76 33.50
C GLY A 19 28.16 -13.59 33.35
N ALA A 20 27.62 -13.61 32.14
CA ALA A 20 26.64 -14.62 31.68
C ALA A 20 26.94 -14.89 30.22
N GLY A 21 27.02 -16.16 29.84
CA GLY A 21 27.56 -16.70 28.63
C GLY A 21 27.13 -16.04 27.33
N LEU A 22 28.10 -15.54 26.58
CA LEU A 22 27.99 -15.25 25.16
C LEU A 22 27.99 -16.59 24.41
N ALA A 23 26.78 -17.06 24.04
CA ALA A 23 26.68 -17.97 22.91
C ALA A 23 27.15 -17.18 21.67
N ALA A 24 28.27 -17.63 21.08
CA ALA A 24 28.75 -17.08 19.82
C ALA A 24 27.64 -17.20 18.76
N ARG A 25 27.09 -16.07 18.35
CA ARG A 25 26.26 -16.03 17.14
C ARG A 25 27.22 -16.34 15.99
N ALA A 26 26.83 -17.35 15.19
CA ALA A 26 27.52 -17.63 13.94
C ALA A 26 27.62 -16.34 13.12
N ASP A 27 28.78 -16.12 12.50
CA ASP A 27 29.03 -14.97 11.64
C ASP A 27 27.92 -14.90 10.56
N ALA A 28 27.24 -13.76 10.51
CA ALA A 28 26.18 -13.51 9.53
C ALA A 28 26.74 -13.63 8.11
N SER A 29 25.98 -14.23 7.21
CA SER A 29 26.34 -14.32 5.80
C SER A 29 26.51 -12.92 5.16
N PRO A 30 27.24 -12.76 4.05
CA PRO A 30 27.38 -11.46 3.39
C PRO A 30 26.04 -10.76 3.05
N ALA A 31 24.97 -11.53 2.81
CA ALA A 31 23.61 -11.01 2.62
C ALA A 31 23.00 -10.42 3.91
N GLU A 32 23.35 -10.98 5.07
CA GLU A 32 22.91 -10.46 6.38
C GLU A 32 23.64 -9.18 6.80
N GLN A 33 24.79 -8.87 6.17
CA GLN A 33 25.58 -7.67 6.45
C GLN A 33 25.19 -6.46 5.58
N ALA A 34 24.41 -6.66 4.49
CA ALA A 34 23.98 -5.56 3.63
C ALA A 34 23.09 -4.56 4.43
N ALA A 35 23.33 -3.26 4.26
CA ALA A 35 22.53 -2.23 4.91
C ALA A 35 21.06 -2.32 4.45
N TYR A 36 20.12 -2.16 5.39
CA TYR A 36 18.70 -2.08 5.04
C TYR A 36 18.44 -0.86 4.17
N GLY A 37 17.66 -1.02 3.11
CA GLY A 37 17.36 0.05 2.15
C GLY A 37 16.34 -0.41 1.10
N PRO A 38 16.07 0.39 0.06
CA PRO A 38 15.08 0.04 -0.97
C PRO A 38 15.40 -1.25 -1.77
N GLN A 39 16.63 -1.74 -1.69
CA GLN A 39 17.05 -3.01 -2.30
C GLN A 39 17.26 -4.12 -1.25
N PHE A 40 16.70 -3.94 -0.05
CA PHE A 40 16.79 -4.98 0.99
C PHE A 40 16.14 -6.27 0.52
N ALA A 41 16.85 -7.38 0.69
CA ALA A 41 16.39 -8.74 0.49
C ALA A 41 16.64 -9.55 1.77
N ALA A 42 15.63 -10.27 2.23
CA ALA A 42 15.76 -11.20 3.34
C ALA A 42 16.26 -12.55 2.82
N PRO A 43 16.82 -13.42 3.68
CA PRO A 43 17.13 -14.79 3.29
C PRO A 43 15.92 -15.52 2.71
N PRO A 44 16.12 -16.41 1.70
CA PRO A 44 15.04 -17.16 1.07
C PRO A 44 14.31 -18.08 2.04
N ILE A 45 13.02 -18.29 1.82
CA ILE A 45 12.13 -19.11 2.65
C ILE A 45 11.49 -20.20 1.79
N ASP A 46 11.69 -21.47 2.12
CA ASP A 46 11.14 -22.58 1.33
C ASP A 46 9.61 -22.59 1.30
N THR A 47 8.99 -22.47 2.46
CA THR A 47 7.54 -22.39 2.62
C THR A 47 7.18 -21.28 3.58
N VAL A 48 6.54 -20.23 3.07
CA VAL A 48 6.15 -19.06 3.85
C VAL A 48 4.95 -19.39 4.74
N ARG A 49 5.14 -19.33 6.07
CA ARG A 49 4.10 -19.56 7.08
C ARG A 49 3.44 -18.22 7.38
N ILE A 50 2.13 -18.14 7.13
CA ILE A 50 1.37 -16.89 7.17
C ILE A 50 0.42 -16.87 8.36
N GLY A 51 0.46 -15.79 9.14
CA GLY A 51 -0.58 -15.39 10.07
C GLY A 51 -1.47 -14.31 9.44
N MET A 52 -2.77 -14.57 9.32
CA MET A 52 -3.74 -13.62 8.77
C MET A 52 -4.43 -12.85 9.89
N VAL A 53 -4.38 -11.52 9.87
CA VAL A 53 -5.04 -10.63 10.83
C VAL A 53 -6.10 -9.80 10.10
N GLY A 54 -7.38 -10.02 10.47
CA GLY A 54 -8.52 -9.51 9.70
C GLY A 54 -8.82 -10.37 8.48
N VAL A 55 -9.78 -11.28 8.62
CA VAL A 55 -10.25 -12.17 7.54
C VAL A 55 -11.66 -11.81 7.09
N GLY A 56 -11.92 -10.49 7.02
CA GLY A 56 -13.16 -9.88 6.54
C GLY A 56 -13.32 -10.00 5.02
N LEU A 57 -13.68 -8.89 4.36
CA LEU A 57 -13.90 -8.85 2.91
C LEU A 57 -12.58 -9.08 2.15
N GLN A 58 -11.65 -8.13 2.21
CA GLN A 58 -10.36 -8.21 1.50
C GLN A 58 -9.46 -9.31 2.07
N GLY A 59 -9.33 -9.40 3.41
CA GLY A 59 -8.55 -10.48 4.03
C GLY A 59 -9.06 -11.88 3.66
N GLY A 60 -10.37 -12.03 3.42
CA GLY A 60 -10.95 -13.26 2.88
C GLY A 60 -10.54 -13.52 1.43
N SER A 61 -10.43 -12.48 0.59
CA SER A 61 -9.96 -12.59 -0.79
C SER A 61 -8.48 -13.03 -0.83
N HIS A 62 -7.61 -12.37 -0.09
CA HIS A 62 -6.20 -12.75 0.03
C HIS A 62 -6.02 -14.18 0.59
N LEU A 63 -6.81 -14.56 1.60
CA LEU A 63 -6.80 -15.92 2.12
C LEU A 63 -7.07 -16.95 1.01
N GLN A 64 -8.08 -16.72 0.18
CA GLN A 64 -8.40 -17.60 -0.96
C GLN A 64 -7.25 -17.64 -1.99
N ASN A 65 -6.59 -16.52 -2.23
CA ASN A 65 -5.44 -16.47 -3.13
C ASN A 65 -4.26 -17.27 -2.57
N PHE A 66 -3.89 -17.07 -1.30
CA PHE A 66 -2.78 -17.80 -0.65
C PHE A 66 -3.01 -19.31 -0.63
N LEU A 67 -4.25 -19.78 -0.52
CA LEU A 67 -4.57 -21.21 -0.63
C LEU A 67 -4.29 -21.80 -2.03
N ARG A 68 -4.18 -20.96 -3.06
CA ARG A 68 -3.89 -21.36 -4.46
C ARG A 68 -2.41 -21.15 -4.84
N ILE A 69 -1.67 -20.34 -4.08
CA ILE A 69 -0.28 -19.98 -4.38
C ILE A 69 0.66 -21.04 -3.77
N PRO A 70 1.50 -21.69 -4.58
CA PRO A 70 2.43 -22.70 -4.08
C PRO A 70 3.56 -22.08 -3.25
N GLY A 71 4.02 -22.81 -2.23
CA GLY A 71 5.14 -22.39 -1.39
C GLY A 71 4.77 -21.44 -0.26
N CYS A 72 3.48 -21.36 0.08
CA CYS A 72 3.02 -20.72 1.32
C CYS A 72 1.91 -21.56 1.97
N ARG A 73 1.65 -21.31 3.24
CA ARG A 73 0.53 -21.89 3.98
C ARG A 73 0.06 -20.96 5.11
N ILE A 74 -1.23 -20.91 5.34
CA ILE A 74 -1.82 -20.15 6.43
C ILE A 74 -1.84 -21.04 7.67
N THR A 75 -1.13 -20.63 8.72
CA THR A 75 -0.97 -21.40 9.97
C THR A 75 -1.68 -20.76 11.16
N ALA A 76 -2.02 -19.48 11.08
CA ALA A 76 -2.78 -18.78 12.11
C ALA A 76 -3.75 -17.76 11.49
N VAL A 77 -4.91 -17.57 12.14
CA VAL A 77 -5.93 -16.58 11.78
C VAL A 77 -6.37 -15.79 13.00
N CYS A 78 -6.52 -14.46 12.82
CA CYS A 78 -6.98 -13.54 13.86
C CYS A 78 -8.09 -12.65 13.31
N ASP A 79 -9.24 -12.61 13.97
CA ASP A 79 -10.32 -11.64 13.72
C ASP A 79 -11.12 -11.44 15.01
N VAL A 80 -11.64 -10.23 15.21
CA VAL A 80 -12.48 -9.90 16.37
C VAL A 80 -13.85 -10.59 16.33
N ARG A 81 -14.25 -11.08 15.16
CA ARG A 81 -15.52 -11.74 14.91
C ARG A 81 -15.32 -13.25 14.79
N PRO A 82 -15.78 -14.06 15.77
CA PRO A 82 -15.59 -15.52 15.75
C PRO A 82 -16.10 -16.18 14.46
N GLU A 83 -17.22 -15.71 13.89
CA GLU A 83 -17.75 -16.25 12.64
C GLU A 83 -16.80 -16.09 11.45
N ARG A 84 -15.89 -15.10 11.49
CA ARG A 84 -14.87 -14.92 10.45
C ARG A 84 -13.70 -15.88 10.61
N THR A 85 -13.25 -16.12 11.85
CA THR A 85 -12.23 -17.14 12.12
C THR A 85 -12.73 -18.55 11.83
N ASP A 86 -14.02 -18.85 12.11
CA ASP A 86 -14.65 -20.12 11.77
C ASP A 86 -14.71 -20.33 10.25
N TRP A 87 -15.14 -19.28 9.52
CA TRP A 87 -15.15 -19.31 8.05
C TRP A 87 -13.73 -19.54 7.49
N ALA A 88 -12.73 -18.84 7.98
CA ALA A 88 -11.34 -18.96 7.54
C ALA A 88 -10.80 -20.38 7.80
N THR A 89 -11.03 -20.91 9.01
CA THR A 89 -10.64 -22.27 9.38
C THR A 89 -11.27 -23.31 8.44
N LYS A 90 -12.56 -23.15 8.14
CA LYS A 90 -13.26 -24.04 7.20
C LYS A 90 -12.70 -23.92 5.79
N ALA A 91 -12.40 -22.72 5.30
CA ALA A 91 -11.81 -22.51 3.99
C ALA A 91 -10.44 -23.20 3.88
N ILE A 92 -9.57 -23.02 4.88
CA ILE A 92 -8.24 -23.60 4.95
C ILE A 92 -8.29 -25.14 4.96
N THR A 93 -9.14 -25.70 5.83
CA THR A 93 -9.26 -27.18 5.95
C THR A 93 -9.92 -27.82 4.72
N SER A 94 -10.90 -27.13 4.10
CA SER A 94 -11.53 -27.59 2.86
C SER A 94 -10.57 -27.57 1.66
N ALA A 95 -9.51 -26.72 1.70
CA ALA A 95 -8.43 -26.73 0.72
C ALA A 95 -7.37 -27.82 0.98
N GLY A 96 -7.56 -28.68 2.00
CA GLY A 96 -6.65 -29.77 2.34
C GLY A 96 -5.46 -29.37 3.24
N HIS A 97 -5.46 -28.14 3.79
CA HIS A 97 -4.43 -27.71 4.72
C HIS A 97 -4.81 -28.06 6.19
N PRO A 98 -3.83 -28.17 7.09
CA PRO A 98 -4.09 -28.31 8.53
C PRO A 98 -4.89 -27.14 9.08
N ALA A 99 -5.70 -27.38 10.12
CA ALA A 99 -6.42 -26.33 10.81
C ALA A 99 -5.45 -25.27 11.39
N PRO A 100 -5.71 -23.97 11.18
CA PRO A 100 -4.86 -22.91 11.71
C PRO A 100 -5.09 -22.72 13.21
N SER A 101 -4.12 -22.12 13.91
CA SER A 101 -4.34 -21.54 15.23
C SER A 101 -5.29 -20.35 15.16
N VAL A 102 -6.21 -20.23 16.13
CA VAL A 102 -7.26 -19.19 16.12
C VAL A 102 -7.06 -18.17 17.23
N TYR A 103 -7.13 -16.89 16.86
CA TYR A 103 -6.96 -15.71 17.72
C TYR A 103 -8.18 -14.81 17.57
N ASN A 104 -9.08 -14.80 18.58
CA ASN A 104 -10.33 -14.04 18.56
C ASN A 104 -10.77 -13.51 19.93
N ARG A 105 -9.82 -13.31 20.85
CA ARG A 105 -10.12 -12.84 22.24
C ARG A 105 -10.34 -11.34 22.33
N GLY A 106 -10.21 -10.60 21.23
CA GLY A 106 -10.42 -9.15 21.19
C GLY A 106 -9.52 -8.45 20.18
N PRO A 107 -9.61 -7.11 20.09
CA PRO A 107 -8.97 -6.33 19.03
C PRO A 107 -7.43 -6.35 19.06
N ARG A 108 -6.81 -6.76 20.17
CA ARG A 108 -5.35 -6.85 20.31
C ARG A 108 -4.82 -8.30 20.33
N ASP A 109 -5.65 -9.29 20.06
CA ASP A 109 -5.21 -10.70 20.09
C ASP A 109 -4.16 -11.04 19.01
N PHE A 110 -4.00 -10.16 18.01
CA PHE A 110 -2.91 -10.22 17.04
C PHE A 110 -1.51 -10.10 17.71
N GLU A 111 -1.40 -9.42 18.86
CA GLU A 111 -0.12 -9.33 19.59
C GLU A 111 0.31 -10.72 20.09
N ARG A 112 -0.63 -11.47 20.66
CA ARG A 112 -0.37 -12.84 21.09
C ARG A 112 -0.07 -13.75 19.87
N LEU A 113 -0.76 -13.58 18.74
CA LEU A 113 -0.41 -14.27 17.48
C LEU A 113 1.03 -13.98 17.09
N CYS A 114 1.44 -12.72 17.07
CA CYS A 114 2.81 -12.34 16.70
C CYS A 114 3.85 -12.89 17.71
N GLU A 115 3.52 -12.96 18.98
CA GLU A 115 4.42 -13.43 20.03
C GLU A 115 4.58 -14.94 20.02
N THR A 116 3.48 -15.70 19.88
CA THR A 116 3.47 -17.14 20.15
C THR A 116 3.63 -18.03 18.92
N GLU A 117 3.24 -17.55 17.74
CA GLU A 117 3.27 -18.37 16.52
C GLU A 117 4.63 -18.33 15.81
N ASP A 118 5.04 -19.48 15.30
CA ASP A 118 6.21 -19.59 14.42
C ASP A 118 5.82 -19.26 12.98
N LEU A 119 5.90 -17.96 12.64
CA LEU A 119 5.48 -17.39 11.37
C LEU A 119 6.66 -16.71 10.65
N ASP A 120 6.59 -16.69 9.33
CA ASP A 120 7.49 -15.93 8.48
C ASP A 120 6.88 -14.58 8.09
N LEU A 121 5.55 -14.54 7.90
CA LEU A 121 4.79 -13.38 7.45
C LEU A 121 3.52 -13.19 8.29
N VAL A 122 3.26 -11.97 8.71
CA VAL A 122 1.94 -11.54 9.19
C VAL A 122 1.31 -10.61 8.16
N PHE A 123 0.14 -11.00 7.67
CA PHE A 123 -0.65 -10.24 6.70
C PHE A 123 -1.85 -9.60 7.40
N THR A 124 -2.07 -8.29 7.24
CA THR A 124 -3.22 -7.62 7.84
C THR A 124 -4.14 -6.96 6.80
N ALA A 125 -5.44 -7.22 6.93
CA ALA A 125 -6.52 -6.57 6.20
C ALA A 125 -7.62 -6.10 7.18
N THR A 126 -7.17 -5.40 8.21
CA THR A 126 -8.00 -4.80 9.26
C THR A 126 -8.51 -3.40 8.84
N PRO A 127 -9.36 -2.70 9.61
CA PRO A 127 -9.58 -1.26 9.46
C PRO A 127 -8.27 -0.47 9.59
N TRP A 128 -8.19 0.69 8.92
CA TRP A 128 -6.95 1.49 8.76
C TRP A 128 -6.21 1.78 10.07
N GLU A 129 -6.92 2.04 11.16
CA GLU A 129 -6.32 2.31 12.47
C GLU A 129 -5.53 1.14 13.08
N TRP A 130 -5.72 -0.07 12.55
CA TRP A 130 -5.04 -1.28 13.02
C TRP A 130 -3.86 -1.72 12.16
N HIS A 131 -3.68 -1.15 10.96
CA HIS A 131 -2.58 -1.53 10.07
C HIS A 131 -1.22 -1.37 10.77
N VAL A 132 -0.90 -0.17 11.23
CA VAL A 132 0.40 0.11 11.88
C VAL A 132 0.61 -0.70 13.16
N PRO A 133 -0.35 -0.79 14.11
CA PRO A 133 -0.18 -1.66 15.27
C PRO A 133 0.17 -3.10 14.94
N VAL A 134 -0.48 -3.70 13.93
CA VAL A 134 -0.19 -5.08 13.50
C VAL A 134 1.19 -5.19 12.85
N LEU A 135 1.53 -4.27 11.92
CA LEU A 135 2.84 -4.25 11.26
C LEU A 135 4.00 -4.15 12.26
N LEU A 136 3.88 -3.25 13.24
CA LEU A 136 4.91 -3.07 14.27
C LEU A 136 5.03 -4.31 15.17
N ALA A 137 3.90 -4.93 15.58
CA ALA A 137 3.92 -6.16 16.37
C ALA A 137 4.60 -7.29 15.59
N ALA A 138 4.25 -7.50 14.33
CA ALA A 138 4.85 -8.52 13.47
C ALA A 138 6.38 -8.36 13.37
N MET A 139 6.84 -7.17 13.00
CA MET A 139 8.27 -6.91 12.79
C MET A 139 9.07 -7.03 14.09
N ARG A 140 8.57 -6.51 15.21
CA ARG A 140 9.21 -6.61 16.54
C ARG A 140 9.35 -8.04 17.04
N HIS A 141 8.47 -8.94 16.58
CA HIS A 141 8.57 -10.38 16.86
C HIS A 141 9.26 -11.17 15.73
N GLY A 142 10.04 -10.48 14.90
CA GLY A 142 10.91 -11.11 13.90
C GLY A 142 10.22 -11.63 12.65
N LYS A 143 8.96 -11.24 12.38
CA LYS A 143 8.21 -11.64 11.19
C LYS A 143 8.25 -10.55 10.11
N HIS A 144 8.18 -10.92 8.84
CA HIS A 144 7.84 -9.99 7.78
C HIS A 144 6.40 -9.53 7.94
N ALA A 145 6.08 -8.35 7.44
CA ALA A 145 4.76 -7.76 7.57
C ALA A 145 4.21 -7.31 6.21
N ALA A 146 2.94 -7.55 5.96
CA ALA A 146 2.21 -7.03 4.82
C ALA A 146 0.86 -6.47 5.26
N THR A 147 0.39 -5.41 4.61
CA THR A 147 -0.87 -4.76 4.94
C THR A 147 -1.63 -4.31 3.72
N GLU A 148 -2.95 -4.32 3.82
CA GLU A 148 -3.84 -3.58 2.92
C GLU A 148 -3.59 -2.07 2.98
N VAL A 149 -4.18 -1.35 2.07
CA VAL A 149 -3.94 0.08 1.81
C VAL A 149 -4.94 1.00 2.54
N PRO A 150 -4.47 2.21 2.92
CA PRO A 150 -3.10 2.69 3.03
C PRO A 150 -2.38 2.04 4.22
N ALA A 151 -1.05 1.92 4.16
CA ALA A 151 -0.29 1.28 5.24
C ALA A 151 -0.32 2.09 6.55
N ALA A 152 -0.43 3.42 6.44
CA ALA A 152 -0.45 4.34 7.58
C ALA A 152 -1.34 5.56 7.27
N MET A 153 -1.80 6.23 8.34
CA MET A 153 -2.70 7.39 8.22
C MET A 153 -2.03 8.71 8.64
N THR A 154 -0.85 8.67 9.26
CA THR A 154 -0.12 9.85 9.75
C THR A 154 1.36 9.81 9.36
N VAL A 155 2.01 10.98 9.36
CA VAL A 155 3.48 11.09 9.15
C VAL A 155 4.24 10.26 10.17
N ASP A 156 3.84 10.34 11.45
CA ASP A 156 4.52 9.63 12.54
C ASP A 156 4.40 8.11 12.38
N ASP A 157 3.24 7.62 11.97
CA ASP A 157 3.03 6.20 11.68
C ASP A 157 3.88 5.72 10.49
N CYS A 158 4.01 6.56 9.44
CA CYS A 158 4.89 6.26 8.31
C CYS A 158 6.35 6.10 8.76
N TRP A 159 6.85 7.00 9.61
CA TRP A 159 8.19 6.85 10.20
C TRP A 159 8.30 5.62 11.09
N ALA A 160 7.27 5.33 11.91
CA ALA A 160 7.28 4.18 12.80
C ALA A 160 7.45 2.85 12.04
N ILE A 161 6.76 2.66 10.91
CA ILE A 161 6.92 1.44 10.10
C ILE A 161 8.30 1.38 9.44
N VAL A 162 8.82 2.51 8.92
CA VAL A 162 10.16 2.57 8.30
C VAL A 162 11.25 2.27 9.32
N ASP A 163 11.25 2.97 10.46
CA ASP A 163 12.26 2.80 11.51
C ASP A 163 12.26 1.37 12.08
N THR A 164 11.06 0.79 12.24
CA THR A 164 10.94 -0.59 12.75
C THR A 164 11.42 -1.60 11.70
N ALA A 165 11.06 -1.42 10.43
CA ALA A 165 11.51 -2.30 9.35
C ALA A 165 13.04 -2.29 9.21
N GLU A 166 13.65 -1.10 9.25
CA GLU A 166 15.10 -0.94 9.20
C GLU A 166 15.79 -1.59 10.42
N LYS A 167 15.27 -1.33 11.63
CA LYS A 167 15.83 -1.85 12.88
C LYS A 167 15.74 -3.37 12.98
N GLU A 168 14.56 -3.92 12.72
CA GLU A 168 14.30 -5.34 12.86
C GLU A 168 14.70 -6.14 11.60
N ARG A 169 15.13 -5.45 10.53
CA ARG A 169 15.52 -6.04 9.25
C ARG A 169 14.45 -6.98 8.70
N ARG A 170 13.22 -6.48 8.60
CA ARG A 170 12.05 -7.21 8.08
C ARG A 170 11.43 -6.45 6.92
N HIS A 171 10.95 -7.18 5.92
CA HIS A 171 10.08 -6.57 4.91
C HIS A 171 8.81 -6.06 5.57
N CYS A 172 8.40 -4.85 5.19
CA CYS A 172 7.11 -4.27 5.49
C CYS A 172 6.51 -3.81 4.15
N VAL A 173 5.48 -4.50 3.69
CA VAL A 173 4.92 -4.35 2.35
C VAL A 173 3.50 -3.81 2.45
N MET A 174 3.18 -2.81 1.64
CA MET A 174 1.79 -2.41 1.41
C MET A 174 1.28 -3.08 0.14
N MET A 175 0.13 -3.72 0.23
CA MET A 175 -0.49 -4.47 -0.85
C MET A 175 -1.31 -3.51 -1.72
N GLU A 176 -0.62 -2.81 -2.62
CA GLU A 176 -1.25 -1.91 -3.59
C GLU A 176 -1.54 -2.66 -4.89
N ASN A 177 -2.67 -3.32 -4.93
CA ASN A 177 -3.09 -4.20 -6.01
C ASN A 177 -3.17 -3.52 -7.39
N CYS A 178 -3.45 -2.21 -7.43
CA CYS A 178 -3.55 -1.46 -8.69
C CYS A 178 -2.21 -1.37 -9.44
N ASN A 179 -1.08 -1.59 -8.75
CA ASN A 179 0.22 -1.75 -9.43
C ASN A 179 0.25 -2.95 -10.36
N TYR A 180 -0.63 -3.92 -10.15
CA TYR A 180 -0.68 -5.21 -10.85
C TYR A 180 -1.88 -5.36 -11.78
N ASP A 181 -2.70 -4.31 -11.97
CA ASP A 181 -3.74 -4.36 -12.99
C ASP A 181 -3.13 -4.27 -14.41
N TRP A 182 -3.74 -4.95 -15.37
CA TRP A 182 -3.15 -5.09 -16.70
C TRP A 182 -2.88 -3.75 -17.41
N PRO A 183 -3.73 -2.71 -17.33
CA PRO A 183 -3.46 -1.46 -18.04
C PRO A 183 -2.36 -0.64 -17.36
N GLU A 184 -2.28 -0.68 -16.03
CA GLU A 184 -1.23 -0.03 -15.25
C GLU A 184 0.12 -0.70 -15.50
N MET A 185 0.18 -2.03 -15.47
CA MET A 185 1.39 -2.78 -15.81
C MET A 185 1.81 -2.60 -17.27
N MET A 186 0.84 -2.52 -18.19
CA MET A 186 1.14 -2.22 -19.60
C MET A 186 1.71 -0.81 -19.75
N ALA A 187 1.12 0.20 -19.11
CA ALA A 187 1.64 1.57 -19.12
C ALA A 187 3.07 1.62 -18.57
N PHE A 188 3.33 0.95 -17.44
CA PHE A 188 4.66 0.81 -16.86
C PHE A 188 5.65 0.14 -17.83
N HIS A 189 5.27 -0.96 -18.46
CA HIS A 189 6.09 -1.65 -19.46
C HIS A 189 6.43 -0.74 -20.65
N MET A 190 5.47 0.01 -21.15
CA MET A 190 5.68 1.00 -22.23
C MET A 190 6.64 2.12 -21.80
N VAL A 191 6.54 2.60 -20.56
CA VAL A 191 7.49 3.56 -19.99
C VAL A 191 8.90 2.98 -19.94
N ARG A 192 9.06 1.74 -19.48
CA ARG A 192 10.37 1.05 -19.43
C ARG A 192 10.98 0.82 -20.81
N GLN A 193 10.17 0.70 -21.85
CA GLN A 193 10.63 0.65 -23.24
C GLN A 193 10.94 2.05 -23.84
N GLY A 194 10.73 3.13 -23.08
CA GLY A 194 11.00 4.50 -23.51
C GLY A 194 10.01 5.06 -24.55
N LEU A 195 8.85 4.42 -24.73
CA LEU A 195 7.89 4.80 -25.79
C LEU A 195 7.29 6.20 -25.59
N PHE A 196 7.24 6.68 -24.36
CA PHE A 196 6.71 8.01 -24.04
C PHE A 196 7.82 9.08 -23.89
N GLY A 197 9.09 8.71 -24.09
CA GLY A 197 10.23 9.62 -23.86
C GLY A 197 10.43 9.94 -22.40
N GLU A 198 10.86 11.17 -22.09
CA GLU A 198 10.97 11.65 -20.70
C GLU A 198 9.56 11.89 -20.13
N ILE A 199 9.24 11.27 -19.00
CA ILE A 199 7.96 11.47 -18.32
C ILE A 199 8.00 12.79 -17.55
N LEU A 200 7.01 13.66 -17.79
CA LEU A 200 6.93 15.00 -17.24
C LEU A 200 5.74 15.20 -16.30
N HIS A 201 4.65 14.47 -16.53
CA HIS A 201 3.41 14.61 -15.81
C HIS A 201 2.70 13.27 -15.66
N ALA A 202 2.00 13.10 -14.53
CA ALA A 202 1.12 11.96 -14.32
C ALA A 202 -0.14 12.38 -13.54
N GLU A 203 -1.23 11.62 -13.73
CA GLU A 203 -2.47 11.83 -13.01
C GLU A 203 -2.99 10.48 -12.48
N GLY A 204 -3.44 10.48 -11.23
CA GLY A 204 -4.05 9.31 -10.61
C GLY A 204 -5.23 9.69 -9.72
N GLY A 205 -5.99 8.71 -9.28
CA GLY A 205 -7.11 8.97 -8.38
C GLY A 205 -7.75 7.71 -7.81
N TYR A 206 -8.57 7.91 -6.79
CA TYR A 206 -9.53 6.93 -6.32
C TYR A 206 -10.92 7.54 -6.40
N LEU A 207 -11.58 7.25 -7.49
CA LEU A 207 -12.83 7.86 -7.89
C LEU A 207 -13.90 6.74 -7.95
N HIS A 208 -14.61 6.54 -6.84
CA HIS A 208 -15.47 5.37 -6.62
C HIS A 208 -16.71 5.78 -5.81
N ASP A 209 -17.91 5.55 -6.32
CA ASP A 209 -19.12 5.78 -5.55
C ASP A 209 -19.24 4.76 -4.40
N LEU A 210 -18.89 5.17 -3.20
CA LEU A 210 -18.98 4.35 -1.98
C LEU A 210 -20.13 4.74 -1.05
N ARG A 211 -21.06 5.58 -1.50
CA ARG A 211 -22.12 6.09 -0.64
C ARG A 211 -22.92 4.95 0.00
N ALA A 212 -23.40 4.00 -0.79
CA ALA A 212 -24.15 2.84 -0.28
C ALA A 212 -23.32 2.02 0.72
N ILE A 213 -22.07 1.69 0.36
CA ILE A 213 -21.17 0.88 1.19
C ILE A 213 -20.89 1.54 2.55
N LYS A 214 -20.72 2.86 2.58
CA LYS A 214 -20.45 3.61 3.82
C LYS A 214 -21.61 3.58 4.80
N PHE A 215 -22.83 3.31 4.36
CA PHE A 215 -24.01 3.18 5.21
C PHE A 215 -24.40 1.72 5.51
N GLU A 216 -23.68 0.74 4.97
CA GLU A 216 -23.89 -0.65 5.34
C GLU A 216 -23.44 -0.93 6.77
N ASN A 217 -24.21 -1.74 7.51
CA ASN A 217 -23.83 -2.19 8.84
C ASN A 217 -22.99 -3.49 8.79
N ARG A 218 -22.06 -3.54 7.86
CA ARG A 218 -21.13 -4.67 7.65
C ARG A 218 -19.89 -4.22 6.89
N ASN A 219 -18.83 -5.06 6.89
CA ASN A 219 -17.61 -4.85 6.12
C ASN A 219 -17.06 -3.41 6.30
N GLU A 220 -16.72 -2.75 5.20
CA GLU A 220 -16.15 -1.41 5.19
C GLU A 220 -17.10 -0.32 5.72
N GLY A 221 -18.40 -0.52 5.65
CA GLY A 221 -19.40 0.39 6.21
C GLY A 221 -19.27 0.57 7.72
N LEU A 222 -18.72 -0.42 8.42
CA LEU A 222 -18.51 -0.36 9.87
C LEU A 222 -17.51 0.72 10.30
N TRP A 223 -16.59 1.15 9.40
CA TRP A 223 -15.51 2.07 9.78
C TRP A 223 -15.26 3.20 8.77
N ARG A 224 -15.44 3.02 7.44
CA ARG A 224 -15.14 4.07 6.43
C ARG A 224 -15.96 5.35 6.61
N ARG A 225 -17.22 5.26 7.03
CA ARG A 225 -18.07 6.42 7.28
C ARG A 225 -17.53 7.31 8.39
N ALA A 226 -17.01 6.71 9.46
CA ALA A 226 -16.41 7.43 10.59
C ALA A 226 -15.20 8.28 10.18
N TRP A 227 -14.38 7.82 9.23
CA TRP A 227 -13.29 8.62 8.69
C TRP A 227 -13.77 9.83 7.90
N SER A 228 -14.90 9.72 7.19
CA SER A 228 -15.52 10.85 6.49
C SER A 228 -16.06 11.94 7.44
N GLN A 229 -16.26 11.61 8.70
CA GLN A 229 -16.68 12.56 9.77
C GLN A 229 -15.50 13.27 10.43
N ARG A 230 -14.28 12.74 10.30
CA ARG A 230 -13.09 13.18 11.06
C ARG A 230 -12.08 13.95 10.21
N LEU A 231 -11.86 13.54 8.97
CA LEU A 231 -10.78 14.05 8.13
C LEU A 231 -11.30 14.61 6.81
N ASN A 232 -10.66 15.69 6.34
CA ASN A 232 -10.92 16.31 5.04
C ASN A 232 -9.62 16.38 4.22
N GLY A 233 -9.50 15.53 3.22
CA GLY A 233 -8.32 15.38 2.36
C GLY A 233 -8.47 14.17 1.43
N ASN A 234 -7.38 13.70 0.88
CA ASN A 234 -7.35 12.45 0.11
C ASN A 234 -7.12 11.26 1.06
N LEU A 235 -8.17 10.58 1.45
CA LEU A 235 -8.08 9.46 2.42
C LEU A 235 -7.63 8.14 1.77
N TYR A 236 -7.48 8.09 0.46
CA TYR A 236 -7.14 6.85 -0.26
C TYR A 236 -6.31 7.13 -1.52
N PRO A 237 -5.10 7.72 -1.37
CA PRO A 237 -4.29 8.14 -2.51
C PRO A 237 -3.62 7.00 -3.26
N THR A 238 -3.44 5.84 -2.61
CA THR A 238 -2.51 4.79 -3.02
C THR A 238 -2.88 4.16 -4.37
N HIS A 239 -4.15 3.86 -4.62
CA HIS A 239 -4.60 3.28 -5.90
C HIS A 239 -4.32 4.16 -7.12
N GLY A 240 -4.37 5.49 -6.94
CA GLY A 240 -4.02 6.41 -8.01
C GLY A 240 -2.52 6.66 -8.13
N LEU A 241 -1.83 6.75 -6.97
CA LEU A 241 -0.41 7.09 -6.94
C LEU A 241 0.51 5.91 -7.19
N GLY A 242 0.18 4.70 -6.69
CA GLY A 242 1.07 3.53 -6.79
C GLY A 242 1.55 3.27 -8.22
N PRO A 243 0.66 3.03 -9.20
CA PRO A 243 1.06 2.75 -10.57
C PRO A 243 1.87 3.89 -11.23
N ILE A 244 1.45 5.14 -11.03
CA ILE A 244 2.14 6.29 -11.64
C ILE A 244 3.47 6.60 -10.94
N ALA A 245 3.62 6.31 -9.64
CA ALA A 245 4.87 6.44 -8.91
C ALA A 245 5.95 5.53 -9.48
N ASN A 246 5.60 4.29 -9.86
CA ASN A 246 6.50 3.36 -10.55
C ASN A 246 6.93 3.88 -11.91
N CYS A 247 6.04 4.53 -12.65
CA CYS A 247 6.36 5.16 -13.94
C CYS A 247 7.27 6.39 -13.81
N LEU A 248 7.23 7.07 -12.66
CA LEU A 248 8.01 8.27 -12.35
C LEU A 248 9.29 7.98 -11.56
N ASP A 249 9.61 6.72 -11.29
CA ASP A 249 10.76 6.30 -10.49
C ASP A 249 10.81 6.94 -9.08
N ILE A 250 9.66 7.14 -8.44
CA ILE A 250 9.60 7.65 -7.07
C ILE A 250 10.30 6.66 -6.13
N ASN A 251 11.14 7.15 -5.23
CA ASN A 251 12.07 6.42 -4.38
C ASN A 251 13.19 5.67 -5.14
N ARG A 252 13.27 5.82 -6.48
CA ARG A 252 14.20 5.11 -7.38
C ARG A 252 14.76 6.05 -8.45
N GLY A 253 15.30 7.18 -8.01
CA GLY A 253 15.87 8.22 -8.88
C GLY A 253 15.09 9.53 -8.89
N ASP A 254 13.84 9.57 -8.39
CA ASP A 254 13.06 10.76 -8.09
C ASP A 254 12.37 10.64 -6.71
N GLN A 255 11.80 11.73 -6.20
CA GLN A 255 11.16 11.80 -4.91
C GLN A 255 10.08 12.88 -4.91
N TYR A 256 9.02 12.71 -4.12
CA TYR A 256 8.09 13.79 -3.84
C TYR A 256 8.80 14.92 -3.09
N ASP A 257 8.53 16.16 -3.48
CA ASP A 257 9.10 17.36 -2.87
C ASP A 257 8.07 18.01 -1.94
N TYR A 258 7.00 18.53 -2.52
CA TYR A 258 5.88 19.11 -1.76
C TYR A 258 4.55 18.91 -2.48
N LEU A 259 3.46 19.14 -1.75
CA LEU A 259 2.11 19.12 -2.31
C LEU A 259 1.26 20.30 -1.86
N VAL A 260 0.23 20.60 -2.66
CA VAL A 260 -0.90 21.44 -2.31
C VAL A 260 -2.19 20.65 -2.50
N SER A 261 -3.23 20.92 -1.68
CA SER A 261 -4.48 20.16 -1.73
C SER A 261 -5.70 21.04 -1.43
N PHE A 262 -6.78 20.80 -2.17
CA PHE A 262 -8.06 21.46 -2.01
C PHE A 262 -9.18 20.44 -2.00
N SER A 263 -10.19 20.69 -1.17
CA SER A 263 -11.41 19.89 -1.13
C SER A 263 -12.63 20.73 -1.50
N SER A 264 -13.55 20.13 -2.24
CA SER A 264 -14.89 20.69 -2.46
C SER A 264 -15.73 20.68 -1.16
N PRO A 265 -16.88 21.36 -1.11
CA PRO A 265 -17.83 21.15 -0.02
C PRO A 265 -18.25 19.68 0.12
N SER A 266 -18.62 19.25 1.33
CA SER A 266 -19.21 17.97 1.62
C SER A 266 -20.74 18.05 1.48
N ARG A 267 -21.35 17.23 0.62
CA ARG A 267 -22.81 17.17 0.38
C ARG A 267 -23.32 15.74 0.14
N GLY A 268 -22.56 14.93 -0.60
CA GLY A 268 -23.03 13.66 -1.16
C GLY A 268 -23.51 12.66 -0.11
N LEU A 269 -22.84 12.53 1.04
CA LEU A 269 -23.29 11.63 2.10
C LEU A 269 -24.52 12.13 2.84
N GLN A 270 -24.64 13.45 3.06
CA GLN A 270 -25.85 14.06 3.67
C GLN A 270 -27.07 13.86 2.77
N ASP A 271 -26.90 14.07 1.47
CA ASP A 271 -28.00 13.91 0.51
C ASP A 271 -28.40 12.43 0.39
N TRP A 272 -27.42 11.53 0.31
CA TRP A 272 -27.69 10.08 0.35
C TRP A 272 -28.49 9.67 1.60
N ALA A 273 -28.08 10.14 2.78
CA ALA A 273 -28.79 9.85 4.02
C ALA A 273 -30.23 10.37 4.01
N ARG A 274 -30.47 11.58 3.46
CA ARG A 274 -31.83 12.15 3.34
C ARG A 274 -32.73 11.36 2.41
N GLU A 275 -32.16 10.77 1.36
CA GLU A 275 -32.92 10.02 0.36
C GLU A 275 -33.20 8.59 0.79
N HIS A 276 -32.32 7.95 1.58
CA HIS A 276 -32.39 6.51 1.84
C HIS A 276 -32.77 6.13 3.27
N PHE A 277 -32.83 7.08 4.20
CA PHE A 277 -33.20 6.82 5.59
C PHE A 277 -34.48 7.58 6.01
N PRO A 278 -35.26 7.05 6.98
CA PRO A 278 -36.43 7.74 7.54
C PRO A 278 -36.08 9.12 8.13
N PRO A 279 -37.03 10.07 8.21
CA PRO A 279 -36.78 11.43 8.69
C PRO A 279 -36.15 11.54 10.09
N ASP A 280 -36.44 10.58 10.96
CA ASP A 280 -35.96 10.51 12.36
C ASP A 280 -34.66 9.73 12.52
N ALA A 281 -34.15 9.07 11.48
CA ALA A 281 -32.94 8.27 11.52
C ALA A 281 -31.70 9.09 11.93
N PRO A 282 -30.81 8.55 12.77
CA PRO A 282 -29.60 9.22 13.22
C PRO A 282 -28.66 9.55 12.06
N GLU A 283 -28.58 8.73 11.00
CA GLU A 283 -27.76 8.92 9.82
C GLU A 283 -28.04 10.27 9.11
N ARG A 284 -29.28 10.76 9.16
CA ARG A 284 -29.65 12.04 8.56
C ARG A 284 -29.14 13.26 9.34
N ARG A 285 -28.71 13.06 10.59
CA ARG A 285 -28.18 14.13 11.48
C ARG A 285 -26.66 14.12 11.55
N GLU A 286 -26.02 13.09 11.01
CA GLU A 286 -24.56 12.99 10.97
C GLU A 286 -23.95 14.15 10.16
N LYS A 287 -22.81 14.63 10.61
CA LYS A 287 -22.04 15.67 9.92
C LYS A 287 -20.79 15.05 9.30
N TYR A 288 -20.55 15.36 8.04
CA TYR A 288 -19.38 14.90 7.31
C TYR A 288 -18.50 16.10 6.95
N VAL A 289 -17.20 15.96 7.21
CA VAL A 289 -16.20 17.00 6.92
C VAL A 289 -15.43 16.70 5.65
N LEU A 290 -15.37 15.42 5.24
CA LEU A 290 -14.69 15.00 4.01
C LEU A 290 -15.34 15.66 2.80
N GLY A 291 -14.62 16.53 2.10
CA GLY A 291 -15.07 17.10 0.85
C GLY A 291 -15.37 16.02 -0.19
N ASP A 292 -16.38 16.24 -1.00
CA ASP A 292 -16.85 15.23 -1.95
C ASP A 292 -15.83 14.92 -3.04
N VAL A 293 -15.03 15.93 -3.43
CA VAL A 293 -13.86 15.78 -4.29
C VAL A 293 -12.68 16.48 -3.63
N ASN A 294 -11.58 15.76 -3.48
CA ASN A 294 -10.28 16.31 -3.14
C ASN A 294 -9.37 16.25 -4.37
N THR A 295 -8.67 17.35 -4.66
CA THR A 295 -7.67 17.42 -5.73
C THR A 295 -6.37 17.94 -5.14
N SER A 296 -5.30 17.22 -5.38
CA SER A 296 -3.96 17.54 -4.92
C SER A 296 -2.98 17.61 -6.09
N LEU A 297 -2.06 18.55 -6.03
CA LEU A 297 -0.93 18.64 -6.95
C LEU A 297 0.36 18.39 -6.15
N ILE A 298 1.17 17.47 -6.64
CA ILE A 298 2.45 17.09 -6.06
C ILE A 298 3.56 17.49 -7.03
N LYS A 299 4.60 18.14 -6.52
CA LYS A 299 5.85 18.40 -7.25
C LYS A 299 6.88 17.36 -6.85
N THR A 300 7.67 16.87 -7.81
CA THR A 300 8.82 16.01 -7.50
C THR A 300 10.13 16.82 -7.49
N VAL A 301 11.17 16.28 -6.86
CA VAL A 301 12.51 16.90 -6.79
C VAL A 301 13.09 17.12 -8.19
N ARG A 302 12.79 16.23 -9.14
CA ARG A 302 13.19 16.42 -10.55
C ARG A 302 12.28 17.37 -11.35
N GLY A 303 11.31 17.99 -10.71
CA GLY A 303 10.44 18.99 -11.33
C GLY A 303 9.24 18.42 -12.07
N ARG A 304 8.98 17.10 -12.03
CA ARG A 304 7.76 16.49 -12.56
C ARG A 304 6.54 16.88 -11.74
N THR A 305 5.37 16.80 -12.34
CA THR A 305 4.11 17.14 -11.68
C THR A 305 3.17 15.95 -11.65
N ILE A 306 2.44 15.82 -10.54
CA ILE A 306 1.45 14.77 -10.36
C ILE A 306 0.14 15.42 -9.89
N MET A 307 -0.98 15.09 -10.53
CA MET A 307 -2.32 15.36 -10.00
C MET A 307 -2.88 14.08 -9.40
N VAL A 308 -3.40 14.15 -8.16
CA VAL A 308 -4.10 13.04 -7.55
C VAL A 308 -5.46 13.48 -7.00
N GLN A 309 -6.51 12.69 -7.32
CA GLN A 309 -7.88 12.97 -6.90
C GLN A 309 -8.47 11.87 -6.03
N HIS A 310 -9.37 12.28 -5.12
CA HIS A 310 -10.19 11.39 -4.31
C HIS A 310 -11.66 11.83 -4.40
N CYS A 311 -12.56 10.89 -4.71
CA CYS A 311 -14.00 11.12 -4.72
C CYS A 311 -14.72 9.81 -4.37
N THR A 312 -15.31 9.74 -3.16
CA THR A 312 -16.02 8.54 -2.69
C THR A 312 -17.45 8.82 -2.23
N ASN A 313 -17.92 10.06 -2.38
CA ASN A 313 -19.19 10.55 -1.85
C ASN A 313 -20.17 11.03 -2.93
N LEU A 314 -19.82 10.93 -4.20
CA LEU A 314 -20.67 11.35 -5.32
C LEU A 314 -20.97 10.21 -6.28
N PRO A 315 -22.11 10.27 -7.02
CA PRO A 315 -22.47 9.27 -8.02
C PRO A 315 -21.50 9.35 -9.20
N ARG A 316 -20.84 8.26 -9.52
CA ARG A 316 -19.92 8.17 -10.65
C ARG A 316 -19.55 6.74 -10.98
N PRO A 317 -19.14 6.43 -12.24
CA PRO A 317 -18.39 5.23 -12.57
C PRO A 317 -17.02 5.22 -11.88
N TYR A 318 -16.49 4.02 -11.63
CA TYR A 318 -15.14 3.83 -11.10
C TYR A 318 -14.07 4.36 -12.05
N SER A 319 -13.02 5.01 -11.50
CA SER A 319 -11.84 5.42 -12.25
C SER A 319 -10.65 5.62 -11.31
N ARG A 320 -9.47 5.21 -11.76
CA ARG A 320 -8.18 5.56 -11.15
C ARG A 320 -7.46 6.67 -11.93
N ILE A 321 -8.07 7.20 -12.99
CA ILE A 321 -7.48 8.12 -13.96
C ILE A 321 -6.34 7.45 -14.72
N ASN A 322 -5.24 7.10 -14.06
CA ASN A 322 -4.05 6.42 -14.57
C ASN A 322 -3.53 7.05 -15.88
N LEU A 323 -3.02 8.28 -15.77
CA LEU A 323 -2.44 9.02 -16.90
C LEU A 323 -0.94 9.19 -16.68
N VAL A 324 -0.16 8.88 -17.70
CA VAL A 324 1.29 9.11 -17.74
C VAL A 324 1.63 9.83 -19.04
N HIS A 325 2.24 11.01 -18.95
CA HIS A 325 2.53 11.86 -20.12
C HIS A 325 4.01 12.21 -20.18
N GLY A 326 4.62 11.88 -21.29
CA GLY A 326 6.00 12.18 -21.57
C GLY A 326 6.20 12.97 -22.88
N THR A 327 7.46 13.21 -23.24
CA THR A 327 7.83 14.06 -24.39
C THR A 327 7.47 13.45 -25.75
N LYS A 328 7.15 12.13 -25.81
CA LYS A 328 6.87 11.40 -27.07
C LYS A 328 5.55 10.66 -27.06
N GLY A 329 4.77 10.74 -26.00
CA GLY A 329 3.51 10.03 -25.92
C GLY A 329 2.83 10.12 -24.59
N ILE A 330 1.63 9.54 -24.53
CA ILE A 330 0.76 9.57 -23.37
C ILE A 330 -0.05 8.28 -23.29
N PHE A 331 -0.15 7.72 -22.10
CA PHE A 331 -1.16 6.73 -21.71
C PHE A 331 -2.23 7.42 -20.89
N SER A 332 -3.50 7.11 -21.12
CA SER A 332 -4.63 7.63 -20.32
C SER A 332 -5.62 6.50 -20.06
N GLY A 333 -5.95 6.27 -18.78
CA GLY A 333 -6.97 5.31 -18.39
C GLY A 333 -8.39 5.87 -18.41
N TYR A 334 -9.36 4.96 -18.34
CA TYR A 334 -10.80 5.19 -18.16
C TYR A 334 -11.46 6.17 -19.15
N PRO A 335 -11.51 5.84 -20.48
CA PRO A 335 -11.09 4.56 -21.08
C PRO A 335 -9.59 4.48 -21.34
N HIS A 336 -9.05 3.24 -21.39
CA HIS A 336 -7.64 3.01 -21.62
C HIS A 336 -7.27 3.28 -23.08
N ARG A 337 -6.42 4.27 -23.31
CA ARG A 337 -6.02 4.75 -24.62
C ARG A 337 -4.59 5.27 -24.62
N VAL A 338 -3.95 5.22 -25.77
CA VAL A 338 -2.54 5.56 -25.93
C VAL A 338 -2.37 6.49 -27.12
N TYR A 339 -1.44 7.43 -27.02
CA TYR A 339 -0.89 8.13 -28.18
C TYR A 339 0.64 8.07 -28.11
N ILE A 340 1.27 7.68 -29.21
CA ILE A 340 2.73 7.66 -29.37
C ILE A 340 3.06 8.46 -30.61
N GLU A 341 3.92 9.48 -30.49
CA GLU A 341 4.37 10.30 -31.61
C GLU A 341 5.03 9.44 -32.70
N GLY A 342 4.65 9.69 -33.95
CA GLY A 342 5.14 8.92 -35.09
C GLY A 342 4.53 7.53 -35.25
N ARG A 343 3.61 7.11 -34.36
CA ARG A 343 2.91 5.84 -34.44
C ARG A 343 1.39 6.08 -34.52
N GLY A 344 0.79 5.73 -35.63
CA GLY A 344 -0.63 5.98 -35.91
C GLY A 344 -0.89 7.37 -36.53
N ARG A 345 -2.14 7.82 -36.46
CA ARG A 345 -2.54 9.12 -37.00
C ARG A 345 -2.33 10.22 -35.97
N ALA A 346 -1.80 11.36 -36.41
CA ALA A 346 -1.64 12.54 -35.56
C ALA A 346 -2.97 12.94 -34.91
N HIS A 347 -2.92 13.33 -33.63
CA HIS A 347 -4.07 13.77 -32.82
C HIS A 347 -5.18 12.72 -32.62
N GLN A 348 -4.90 11.43 -32.81
CA GLN A 348 -5.87 10.36 -32.61
C GLN A 348 -5.42 9.38 -31.53
N TRP A 349 -6.32 9.11 -30.60
CA TRP A 349 -6.13 8.07 -29.61
C TRP A 349 -6.24 6.68 -30.24
N VAL A 350 -5.40 5.77 -29.75
CA VAL A 350 -5.49 4.33 -30.02
C VAL A 350 -6.03 3.65 -28.76
N ASP A 351 -6.99 2.75 -28.91
CA ASP A 351 -7.46 1.92 -27.79
C ASP A 351 -6.32 1.04 -27.29
N ALA A 352 -5.99 1.14 -25.99
CA ALA A 352 -4.91 0.39 -25.37
C ALA A 352 -5.07 -1.13 -25.53
N ALA A 353 -6.30 -1.64 -25.54
CA ALA A 353 -6.57 -3.06 -25.71
C ALA A 353 -6.05 -3.60 -27.06
N THR A 354 -6.06 -2.77 -28.11
CA THR A 354 -5.51 -3.15 -29.44
C THR A 354 -3.99 -3.28 -29.46
N LEU A 355 -3.32 -2.62 -28.52
CA LEU A 355 -1.86 -2.64 -28.34
C LEU A 355 -1.40 -3.69 -27.31
N ARG A 356 -2.33 -4.28 -26.58
CA ARG A 356 -2.06 -5.27 -25.52
C ARG A 356 -1.20 -6.45 -26.01
N PRO A 357 -1.45 -7.08 -27.17
CA PRO A 357 -0.62 -8.19 -27.65
C PRO A 357 0.86 -7.85 -27.78
N GLU A 358 1.19 -6.58 -28.08
CA GLU A 358 2.56 -6.12 -28.26
C GLU A 358 3.19 -5.65 -26.94
N PHE A 359 2.43 -4.93 -26.10
CA PHE A 359 2.97 -4.22 -24.93
C PHE A 359 2.48 -4.75 -23.56
N GLU A 360 1.71 -5.84 -23.55
CA GLU A 360 1.34 -6.45 -22.29
C GLU A 360 2.58 -6.78 -21.48
N HIS A 361 2.52 -6.50 -20.16
CA HIS A 361 3.63 -6.80 -19.26
C HIS A 361 3.90 -8.32 -19.22
N PRO A 362 5.16 -8.77 -19.26
CA PRO A 362 5.49 -10.20 -19.27
C PRO A 362 4.81 -11.00 -18.15
N LEU A 363 4.84 -10.49 -16.93
CA LEU A 363 4.18 -11.16 -15.80
C LEU A 363 2.70 -11.45 -16.04
N TRP A 364 1.95 -10.52 -16.68
CA TRP A 364 0.54 -10.78 -17.06
C TRP A 364 0.41 -11.93 -18.05
N LYS A 365 1.29 -11.99 -19.06
CA LYS A 365 1.29 -13.10 -20.04
C LYS A 365 1.55 -14.44 -19.37
N GLU A 366 2.40 -14.45 -18.34
CA GLU A 366 2.85 -15.66 -17.67
C GLU A 366 1.83 -16.18 -16.62
N ILE A 367 1.10 -15.28 -15.92
CA ILE A 367 0.29 -15.63 -14.74
C ILE A 367 -1.23 -15.51 -14.94
N ALA A 368 -1.69 -14.98 -16.09
CA ALA A 368 -3.11 -14.64 -16.31
C ALA A 368 -4.08 -15.80 -16.04
N GLU A 369 -3.71 -17.02 -16.41
CA GLU A 369 -4.57 -18.20 -16.19
C GLU A 369 -4.69 -18.56 -14.71
N GLN A 370 -3.61 -18.43 -13.94
CA GLN A 370 -3.62 -18.65 -12.48
C GLN A 370 -4.42 -17.58 -11.75
N ALA A 371 -4.36 -16.33 -12.23
CA ALA A 371 -5.07 -15.18 -11.66
C ALA A 371 -6.57 -15.16 -11.99
N LYS A 372 -7.02 -15.99 -12.95
CA LYS A 372 -8.41 -16.01 -13.41
C LYS A 372 -9.38 -16.33 -12.29
N GLY A 373 -10.42 -15.50 -12.18
CA GLY A 373 -11.45 -15.62 -11.15
C GLY A 373 -11.05 -15.14 -9.76
N ALA A 374 -9.85 -14.60 -9.58
CA ALA A 374 -9.46 -13.91 -8.36
C ALA A 374 -10.02 -12.48 -8.30
N GLY A 375 -9.95 -11.86 -7.11
CA GLY A 375 -10.47 -10.52 -6.86
C GLY A 375 -9.95 -9.47 -7.83
N HIS A 376 -10.76 -8.44 -8.06
CA HIS A 376 -10.42 -7.27 -8.90
C HIS A 376 -9.83 -7.63 -10.28
N GLY A 377 -10.39 -8.66 -10.95
CA GLY A 377 -9.93 -9.05 -12.28
C GLY A 377 -8.61 -9.81 -12.33
N GLY A 378 -8.11 -10.26 -11.17
CA GLY A 378 -6.88 -11.06 -11.04
C GLY A 378 -5.70 -10.31 -10.45
N MET A 379 -5.76 -8.97 -10.36
CA MET A 379 -4.63 -8.19 -9.84
C MET A 379 -4.27 -8.52 -8.39
N ASP A 380 -5.26 -8.83 -7.53
CA ASP A 380 -5.03 -9.26 -6.14
C ASP A 380 -4.22 -10.56 -6.07
N TYR A 381 -4.48 -11.50 -6.98
CA TYR A 381 -3.72 -12.76 -7.03
C TYR A 381 -2.27 -12.53 -7.46
N ILE A 382 -2.04 -11.65 -8.43
CA ILE A 382 -0.69 -11.35 -8.94
C ILE A 382 0.14 -10.67 -7.86
N GLU A 383 -0.43 -9.76 -7.11
CA GLU A 383 0.18 -9.11 -5.97
C GLU A 383 0.58 -10.11 -4.88
N ASP A 384 -0.35 -10.97 -4.46
CA ASP A 384 -0.11 -12.02 -3.47
C ASP A 384 0.98 -13.00 -3.93
N TYR A 385 0.94 -13.39 -5.21
CA TYR A 385 1.95 -14.24 -5.82
C TYR A 385 3.34 -13.58 -5.77
N ARG A 386 3.45 -12.30 -6.12
CA ARG A 386 4.72 -11.56 -6.07
C ARG A 386 5.28 -11.45 -4.66
N LEU A 387 4.44 -11.18 -3.67
CA LEU A 387 4.85 -11.18 -2.27
C LEU A 387 5.48 -12.52 -1.87
N ILE A 388 4.79 -13.63 -2.15
CA ILE A 388 5.29 -14.97 -1.81
C ILE A 388 6.55 -15.32 -2.61
N LYS A 389 6.58 -15.00 -3.91
CA LYS A 389 7.77 -15.26 -4.75
C LYS A 389 9.01 -14.54 -4.21
N CYS A 390 8.92 -13.25 -3.89
CA CYS A 390 10.04 -12.48 -3.37
C CYS A 390 10.56 -13.05 -2.04
N LEU A 391 9.67 -13.43 -1.12
CA LEU A 391 10.06 -14.05 0.15
C LEU A 391 10.75 -15.40 -0.06
N ARG A 392 10.24 -16.20 -0.99
CA ARG A 392 10.80 -17.51 -1.29
C ARG A 392 12.15 -17.45 -2.01
N ALA A 393 12.31 -16.49 -2.89
CA ALA A 393 13.53 -16.31 -3.67
C ALA A 393 14.62 -15.52 -2.93
N GLY A 394 14.27 -14.84 -1.82
CA GLY A 394 15.18 -13.88 -1.18
C GLY A 394 15.45 -12.68 -2.08
N GLU A 395 14.44 -12.21 -2.79
CA GLU A 395 14.49 -11.03 -3.67
C GLU A 395 13.97 -9.78 -2.94
N PRO A 396 14.40 -8.57 -3.35
CA PRO A 396 13.75 -7.34 -2.93
C PRO A 396 12.27 -7.33 -3.29
N MET A 397 11.44 -6.71 -2.46
CA MET A 397 10.03 -6.52 -2.75
C MET A 397 9.81 -5.52 -3.86
N ASP A 398 8.79 -5.74 -4.70
CA ASP A 398 8.35 -4.79 -5.72
C ASP A 398 7.89 -3.47 -5.08
N MET A 399 7.22 -3.56 -3.93
CA MET A 399 6.87 -2.44 -3.07
C MET A 399 7.58 -2.56 -1.72
N THR A 400 8.41 -1.59 -1.40
CA THR A 400 9.18 -1.53 -0.15
C THR A 400 8.45 -0.74 0.92
N VAL A 401 8.94 -0.75 2.16
CA VAL A 401 8.41 0.11 3.23
C VAL A 401 8.50 1.59 2.90
N TYR A 402 9.47 2.00 2.09
CA TYR A 402 9.61 3.40 1.65
C TYR A 402 8.52 3.80 0.68
N ASP A 403 8.11 2.90 -0.21
CA ASP A 403 6.98 3.10 -1.11
C ASP A 403 5.67 3.12 -0.32
N ALA A 404 5.50 2.19 0.62
CA ALA A 404 4.34 2.15 1.52
C ALA A 404 4.18 3.46 2.30
N ALA A 405 5.26 3.97 2.90
CA ALA A 405 5.27 5.23 3.64
C ALA A 405 5.04 6.44 2.71
N GLY A 406 5.74 6.51 1.56
CA GLY A 406 5.65 7.62 0.61
C GLY A 406 4.27 7.77 -0.03
N LEU A 407 3.57 6.66 -0.29
CA LEU A 407 2.20 6.68 -0.81
C LEU A 407 1.18 6.99 0.30
N SER A 408 1.36 6.42 1.50
CA SER A 408 0.41 6.58 2.61
C SER A 408 0.47 7.97 3.25
N VAL A 409 1.64 8.60 3.33
CA VAL A 409 1.81 9.92 3.94
C VAL A 409 0.96 11.01 3.29
N ILE A 410 0.62 10.83 2.01
CA ILE A 410 -0.22 11.77 1.26
C ILE A 410 -1.60 11.95 1.91
N VAL A 411 -2.11 10.96 2.65
CA VAL A 411 -3.33 11.09 3.45
C VAL A 411 -3.20 12.28 4.43
N ASP A 412 -2.22 12.25 5.31
CA ASP A 412 -2.03 13.28 6.35
C ASP A 412 -1.66 14.65 5.75
N LEU A 413 -0.76 14.64 4.76
CA LEU A 413 -0.29 15.89 4.15
C LEU A 413 -1.40 16.62 3.39
N THR A 414 -2.31 15.90 2.73
CA THR A 414 -3.48 16.52 2.08
C THR A 414 -4.45 17.11 3.10
N VAL A 415 -4.69 16.43 4.23
CA VAL A 415 -5.49 16.96 5.35
C VAL A 415 -4.87 18.25 5.90
N ARG A 416 -3.55 18.25 6.11
CA ARG A 416 -2.80 19.43 6.58
C ARG A 416 -2.86 20.59 5.60
N SER A 417 -2.73 20.32 4.29
CA SER A 417 -2.80 21.35 3.26
C SER A 417 -4.21 21.95 3.18
N VAL A 418 -5.25 21.11 3.12
CA VAL A 418 -6.66 21.55 3.11
C VAL A 418 -6.99 22.40 4.33
N SER A 419 -6.55 21.99 5.54
CA SER A 419 -6.78 22.75 6.79
C SER A 419 -6.05 24.09 6.85
N ARG A 420 -5.14 24.36 5.90
CA ARG A 420 -4.34 25.59 5.78
C ARG A 420 -4.60 26.31 4.45
N ASP A 421 -5.81 26.19 3.91
CA ASP A 421 -6.24 26.87 2.68
C ASP A 421 -5.35 26.55 1.47
N GLY A 422 -4.90 25.29 1.33
CA GLY A 422 -4.10 24.85 0.21
C GLY A 422 -2.62 25.27 0.28
N ARG A 423 -2.09 25.61 1.45
CA ARG A 423 -0.66 25.93 1.59
C ARG A 423 0.20 24.70 1.24
N PRO A 424 1.36 24.92 0.59
CA PRO A 424 2.31 23.87 0.33
C PRO A 424 2.77 23.17 1.62
N ILE A 425 2.86 21.84 1.55
CA ILE A 425 3.36 20.99 2.62
C ILE A 425 4.48 20.11 2.04
N ASP A 426 5.64 20.15 2.64
CA ASP A 426 6.79 19.32 2.25
C ASP A 426 6.51 17.84 2.49
N VAL A 427 6.93 16.97 1.58
CA VAL A 427 6.82 15.53 1.72
C VAL A 427 8.11 14.97 2.33
N PRO A 428 8.04 14.23 3.46
CA PRO A 428 9.23 13.62 4.06
C PRO A 428 9.94 12.63 3.14
N ASP A 429 11.26 12.67 3.12
CA ASP A 429 12.08 11.65 2.46
C ASP A 429 12.32 10.46 3.40
N PHE A 430 11.47 9.45 3.29
CA PHE A 430 11.57 8.22 4.08
C PHE A 430 12.80 7.39 3.73
N THR A 431 13.37 7.58 2.53
CA THR A 431 14.59 6.87 2.09
C THR A 431 15.87 7.46 2.68
N ARG A 432 15.80 8.64 3.32
CA ARG A 432 16.96 9.40 3.83
C ARG A 432 18.03 9.61 2.76
N GLY A 433 17.59 9.98 1.55
CA GLY A 433 18.44 10.28 0.40
C GLY A 433 18.85 9.06 -0.44
N ARG A 434 18.53 7.82 0.00
CA ARG A 434 18.91 6.60 -0.75
C ARG A 434 18.20 6.49 -2.11
N TRP A 435 17.06 7.16 -2.31
CA TRP A 435 16.39 7.22 -3.60
C TRP A 435 17.29 7.65 -4.77
N ARG A 436 18.35 8.44 -4.50
CA ARG A 436 19.28 8.94 -5.53
C ARG A 436 20.10 7.83 -6.19
N SER A 437 20.41 6.79 -5.45
CA SER A 437 21.21 5.64 -5.90
C SER A 437 20.41 4.37 -6.09
N THR A 438 19.13 4.36 -5.73
CA THR A 438 18.26 3.21 -5.94
C THR A 438 17.91 3.08 -7.43
N PRO A 439 18.15 1.93 -8.05
CA PRO A 439 17.80 1.72 -9.46
C PRO A 439 16.29 1.74 -9.68
N PRO A 440 15.82 2.10 -10.88
CA PRO A 440 14.42 1.96 -11.27
C PRO A 440 13.90 0.54 -11.05
N LEU A 441 12.61 0.41 -10.75
CA LEU A 441 11.95 -0.89 -10.70
C LEU A 441 12.05 -1.54 -12.08
N GLY A 442 12.53 -2.79 -12.09
CA GLY A 442 12.66 -3.57 -13.32
C GLY A 442 11.32 -4.18 -13.79
N ILE A 443 11.37 -4.81 -14.96
CA ILE A 443 10.28 -5.67 -15.42
C ILE A 443 10.37 -6.99 -14.66
N VAL A 444 9.26 -7.41 -14.05
CA VAL A 444 9.19 -8.63 -13.26
C VAL A 444 8.53 -9.78 -14.03
N HIS A 445 8.91 -10.99 -13.69
CA HIS A 445 8.44 -12.24 -14.27
C HIS A 445 7.94 -13.21 -13.19
N MET A 446 7.31 -14.33 -13.61
CA MET A 446 6.94 -15.43 -12.70
C MET A 446 8.16 -16.03 -12.01
#